data_0ef439d340cb8ca649e1f3b3bd284d06
#
_entry.id   0ef439d340cb8ca649e1f3b3bd284d06
#
_cell.length_a   1.000
_cell.length_b   1.000
_cell.length_c   1.000
_cell.angle_alpha   90.00
_cell.angle_beta   90.00
_cell.angle_gamma   90.00
#
_symmetry.space_group_name_H-M   'P 1'
#
loop_
_entity.id
_entity.type
_entity.pdbx_description
1 polymer ?
#
loop_
_entity_poly.entity_id
_entity_poly.type
_entity_poly.pdbx_seq_one_letter_code
_entity_poly.pdbx_strand_id
1 'polypeptide(L)'
;MSYLIDTHAHLDFPELYSKLDLIIKNAKNQNVLKIITISTNLNKIGKIIQISNDYDVVYFTVGVHPNEVLKDKDYENYSLISDISNNLKCVGIGECGLDYHFGNEDKEKQKLSFITQIKVARDKKLPLIIHSRDADEDMIDILQDEYKKGAFKAILHCFSSGKDLALCGLDLGFYISFSGIVTFKSAKLIQEIACIVPKDRILVETDAPYLAPSPYRGSVNEPKNCFYTAKFLSEIRNSDFNDFTNHLCMNSLRIFDKMSK
;
A
#
# COMPACT_ATOMS: atom_id res chain seq x y z
N MET A 1 4.15 -10.63 -21.71
CA MET A 1 3.94 -11.54 -20.57
C MET A 1 3.53 -10.68 -19.39
N SER A 2 2.44 -11.01 -18.72
CA SER A 2 2.02 -10.33 -17.51
C SER A 2 2.91 -10.74 -16.34
N TYR A 3 3.19 -9.81 -15.45
CA TYR A 3 3.90 -10.05 -14.20
C TYR A 3 3.15 -9.37 -13.05
N LEU A 4 3.47 -9.75 -11.84
CA LEU A 4 2.92 -9.13 -10.63
C LEU A 4 3.85 -8.02 -10.13
N ILE A 5 3.23 -7.05 -9.49
CA ILE A 5 3.90 -5.99 -8.73
C ILE A 5 3.39 -6.12 -7.30
N ASP A 6 4.29 -6.31 -6.35
CA ASP A 6 3.95 -6.19 -4.94
C ASP A 6 3.90 -4.71 -4.57
N THR A 7 2.69 -4.19 -4.42
CA THR A 7 2.47 -2.75 -4.24
C THR A 7 2.72 -2.26 -2.81
N HIS A 8 3.01 -3.19 -1.86
CA HIS A 8 3.27 -2.82 -0.47
C HIS A 8 4.03 -3.91 0.29
N ALA A 9 5.28 -3.64 0.64
CA ALA A 9 6.10 -4.49 1.51
C ALA A 9 7.07 -3.64 2.36
N HIS A 10 7.44 -4.11 3.55
CA HIS A 10 8.40 -3.44 4.44
C HIS A 10 9.76 -4.14 4.39
N LEU A 11 10.52 -3.92 3.31
CA LEU A 11 11.80 -4.58 3.08
C LEU A 11 12.91 -4.16 4.06
N ASP A 12 12.74 -3.04 4.75
CA ASP A 12 13.65 -2.54 5.79
C ASP A 12 13.49 -3.24 7.15
N PHE A 13 12.43 -4.03 7.34
CA PHE A 13 12.18 -4.74 8.59
C PHE A 13 13.17 -5.90 8.75
N PRO A 14 13.63 -6.18 10.00
CA PRO A 14 14.68 -7.14 10.28
C PRO A 14 14.48 -8.53 9.67
N GLU A 15 13.21 -8.99 9.65
CA GLU A 15 12.80 -10.30 9.15
C GLU A 15 13.11 -10.49 7.65
N LEU A 16 13.09 -9.41 6.88
CA LEU A 16 13.33 -9.39 5.43
C LEU A 16 14.72 -8.83 5.10
N TYR A 17 15.12 -7.77 5.78
CA TYR A 17 16.32 -7.02 5.43
C TYR A 17 17.60 -7.89 5.41
N SER A 18 17.75 -8.79 6.36
CA SER A 18 18.91 -9.69 6.44
C SER A 18 19.01 -10.70 5.29
N LYS A 19 17.98 -10.82 4.45
CA LYS A 19 17.84 -11.83 3.40
C LYS A 19 17.40 -11.23 2.07
N LEU A 20 17.60 -9.93 1.83
CA LEU A 20 17.06 -9.22 0.67
C LEU A 20 17.41 -9.88 -0.66
N ASP A 21 18.65 -10.32 -0.88
CA ASP A 21 19.04 -11.01 -2.12
C ASP A 21 18.18 -12.25 -2.39
N LEU A 22 17.95 -13.04 -1.34
CA LEU A 22 17.09 -14.22 -1.43
C LEU A 22 15.63 -13.85 -1.66
N ILE A 23 15.13 -12.84 -0.94
CA ILE A 23 13.74 -12.33 -1.08
C ILE A 23 13.48 -11.85 -2.51
N ILE A 24 14.37 -11.03 -3.06
CA ILE A 24 14.27 -10.51 -4.44
C ILE A 24 14.35 -11.65 -5.47
N LYS A 25 15.26 -12.61 -5.27
CA LYS A 25 15.36 -13.79 -6.13
C LYS A 25 14.06 -14.62 -6.08
N ASN A 26 13.52 -14.86 -4.90
CA ASN A 26 12.27 -15.59 -4.71
C ASN A 26 11.09 -14.89 -5.41
N ALA A 27 11.00 -13.57 -5.27
CA ALA A 27 9.97 -12.75 -5.93
C ALA A 27 10.03 -12.91 -7.46
N LYS A 28 11.23 -12.76 -8.06
CA LYS A 28 11.45 -12.96 -9.50
C LYS A 28 11.06 -14.36 -9.97
N ASN A 29 11.41 -15.40 -9.22
CA ASN A 29 11.06 -16.78 -9.55
C ASN A 29 9.54 -17.02 -9.56
N GLN A 30 8.78 -16.22 -8.80
CA GLN A 30 7.31 -16.26 -8.74
C GLN A 30 6.66 -15.19 -9.64
N ASN A 31 7.42 -14.65 -10.60
CA ASN A 31 6.98 -13.62 -11.54
C ASN A 31 6.48 -12.31 -10.87
N VAL A 32 6.97 -11.99 -9.69
CA VAL A 32 6.83 -10.68 -9.04
C VAL A 32 8.06 -9.88 -9.39
N LEU A 33 7.94 -8.96 -10.37
CA LEU A 33 9.08 -8.29 -11.00
C LEU A 33 9.34 -6.87 -10.51
N LYS A 34 8.42 -6.29 -9.75
CA LYS A 34 8.60 -5.00 -9.08
C LYS A 34 8.03 -5.07 -7.67
N ILE A 35 8.66 -4.34 -6.76
CA ILE A 35 8.27 -4.28 -5.34
C ILE A 35 8.32 -2.82 -4.92
N ILE A 36 7.31 -2.36 -4.17
CA ILE A 36 7.31 -1.05 -3.54
C ILE A 36 7.57 -1.25 -2.05
N THR A 37 8.72 -0.77 -1.58
CA THR A 37 9.03 -0.77 -0.15
C THR A 37 8.50 0.50 0.50
N ILE A 38 7.87 0.35 1.66
CA ILE A 38 7.02 1.38 2.25
C ILE A 38 7.68 2.03 3.45
N SER A 39 7.69 3.36 3.47
CA SER A 39 8.11 4.13 4.64
C SER A 39 7.02 4.18 5.69
N THR A 40 7.38 3.91 6.93
CA THR A 40 6.52 4.10 8.10
C THR A 40 7.00 5.25 9.00
N ASN A 41 8.30 5.63 8.86
CA ASN A 41 8.94 6.60 9.74
C ASN A 41 10.09 7.31 9.02
N LEU A 42 10.11 8.65 9.04
CA LEU A 42 11.12 9.45 8.32
C LEU A 42 12.53 9.27 8.86
N ASN A 43 12.70 8.92 10.14
CA ASN A 43 14.02 8.64 10.70
C ASN A 43 14.70 7.41 10.08
N LYS A 44 13.92 6.52 9.44
CA LYS A 44 14.41 5.30 8.78
C LYS A 44 14.47 5.43 7.25
N ILE A 45 14.08 6.55 6.69
CA ILE A 45 13.93 6.72 5.22
C ILE A 45 15.25 6.48 4.47
N GLY A 46 16.39 6.81 5.07
CA GLY A 46 17.70 6.57 4.46
C GLY A 46 17.95 5.09 4.10
N LYS A 47 17.50 4.17 4.94
CA LYS A 47 17.60 2.72 4.70
C LYS A 47 16.72 2.28 3.53
N ILE A 48 15.51 2.81 3.45
CA ILE A 48 14.55 2.52 2.36
C ILE A 48 15.09 3.02 1.02
N ILE A 49 15.65 4.23 0.99
CA ILE A 49 16.31 4.80 -0.20
C ILE A 49 17.49 3.92 -0.62
N GLN A 50 18.31 3.48 0.33
CA GLN A 50 19.44 2.59 0.04
C GLN A 50 18.95 1.29 -0.61
N ILE A 51 17.95 0.60 -0.02
CA ILE A 51 17.38 -0.63 -0.59
C ILE A 51 16.92 -0.40 -2.03
N SER A 52 16.22 0.72 -2.29
CA SER A 52 15.77 1.02 -3.64
C SER A 52 16.92 1.27 -4.62
N ASN A 53 18.04 1.83 -4.17
CA ASN A 53 19.23 2.05 -5.00
C ASN A 53 19.97 0.75 -5.30
N ASP A 54 20.02 -0.17 -4.33
CA ASP A 54 20.73 -1.45 -4.44
C ASP A 54 20.00 -2.45 -5.35
N TYR A 55 18.67 -2.29 -5.51
CA TYR A 55 17.84 -3.21 -6.30
C TYR A 55 16.98 -2.46 -7.33
N ASP A 56 17.26 -2.64 -8.62
CA ASP A 56 16.54 -1.95 -9.72
C ASP A 56 15.02 -2.21 -9.73
N VAL A 57 14.60 -3.37 -9.24
CA VAL A 57 13.19 -3.78 -9.18
C VAL A 57 12.44 -3.18 -8.00
N VAL A 58 13.16 -2.50 -7.07
CA VAL A 58 12.57 -1.92 -5.87
C VAL A 58 12.38 -0.41 -6.04
N TYR A 59 11.18 0.02 -5.75
CA TYR A 59 10.74 1.41 -5.64
C TYR A 59 10.35 1.68 -4.19
N PHE A 60 10.11 2.95 -3.82
CA PHE A 60 9.74 3.26 -2.45
C PHE A 60 8.69 4.36 -2.33
N THR A 61 8.11 4.49 -1.15
CA THR A 61 7.25 5.60 -0.74
C THR A 61 7.90 6.38 0.39
N VAL A 62 7.44 7.61 0.61
CA VAL A 62 7.86 8.45 1.75
C VAL A 62 6.63 8.89 2.52
N GLY A 63 6.61 8.63 3.83
CA GLY A 63 5.50 9.01 4.70
C GLY A 63 5.72 8.57 6.14
N VAL A 64 4.70 8.87 6.98
CA VAL A 64 4.67 8.57 8.41
C VAL A 64 3.38 7.82 8.72
N HIS A 65 3.53 6.59 9.18
CA HIS A 65 2.43 5.73 9.61
C HIS A 65 1.72 6.33 10.83
N PRO A 66 0.38 6.22 10.95
CA PRO A 66 -0.37 6.79 12.08
C PRO A 66 0.18 6.40 13.46
N ASN A 67 0.67 5.17 13.64
CA ASN A 67 1.24 4.72 14.91
C ASN A 67 2.66 5.26 15.20
N GLU A 68 3.28 5.94 14.24
CA GLU A 68 4.60 6.55 14.40
C GLU A 68 4.54 8.07 14.64
N VAL A 69 3.37 8.71 14.50
CA VAL A 69 3.22 10.18 14.63
C VAL A 69 3.63 10.73 16.00
N LEU A 70 3.55 9.93 17.06
CA LEU A 70 4.00 10.33 18.40
C LEU A 70 5.51 10.21 18.58
N LYS A 71 6.17 9.40 17.74
CA LYS A 71 7.61 9.08 17.83
C LYS A 71 8.43 9.88 16.85
N ASP A 72 7.82 10.30 15.73
CA ASP A 72 8.49 11.04 14.68
C ASP A 72 8.27 12.56 14.89
N LYS A 73 9.37 13.30 15.02
CA LYS A 73 9.32 14.77 15.18
C LYS A 73 8.93 15.49 13.90
N ASP A 74 9.10 14.83 12.77
CA ASP A 74 8.90 15.39 11.43
C ASP A 74 7.59 14.96 10.78
N TYR A 75 6.67 14.34 11.54
CA TYR A 75 5.42 13.79 11.01
C TYR A 75 4.51 14.81 10.29
N GLU A 76 4.62 16.08 10.61
CA GLU A 76 3.94 17.19 9.92
C GLU A 76 4.84 17.92 8.92
N ASN A 77 6.07 17.44 8.68
CA ASN A 77 7.04 18.16 7.86
C ASN A 77 6.75 17.99 6.37
N TYR A 78 5.87 18.85 5.86
CA TYR A 78 5.57 18.96 4.45
C TYR A 78 6.83 19.06 3.59
N SER A 79 7.78 19.94 3.96
CA SER A 79 8.98 20.21 3.16
C SER A 79 9.86 18.98 3.04
N LEU A 80 10.11 18.26 4.14
CA LEU A 80 10.96 17.07 4.15
C LEU A 80 10.35 15.95 3.29
N ILE A 81 9.06 15.65 3.46
CA ILE A 81 8.36 14.64 2.65
C ILE A 81 8.36 15.05 1.18
N SER A 82 8.09 16.32 0.90
CA SER A 82 8.09 16.89 -0.45
C SER A 82 9.46 16.78 -1.12
N ASP A 83 10.55 17.06 -0.40
CA ASP A 83 11.91 16.99 -0.94
C ASP A 83 12.33 15.56 -1.25
N ILE A 84 12.09 14.63 -0.34
CA ILE A 84 12.39 13.20 -0.55
C ILE A 84 11.58 12.65 -1.73
N SER A 85 10.34 13.10 -1.91
CA SER A 85 9.46 12.64 -3.00
C SER A 85 9.94 13.02 -4.41
N ASN A 86 10.92 13.93 -4.53
CA ASN A 86 11.55 14.25 -5.81
C ASN A 86 12.48 13.13 -6.32
N ASN A 87 12.85 12.17 -5.49
CA ASN A 87 13.64 11.02 -5.92
C ASN A 87 12.91 10.26 -7.02
N LEU A 88 13.64 9.83 -8.06
CA LEU A 88 13.08 9.13 -9.22
C LEU A 88 12.43 7.79 -8.84
N LYS A 89 12.95 7.10 -7.82
CA LYS A 89 12.41 5.84 -7.32
C LYS A 89 11.31 6.01 -6.24
N CYS A 90 11.05 7.24 -5.80
CA CYS A 90 9.91 7.53 -4.93
C CYS A 90 8.64 7.59 -5.78
N VAL A 91 7.76 6.61 -5.60
CA VAL A 91 6.55 6.42 -6.44
C VAL A 91 5.24 6.78 -5.72
N GLY A 92 5.27 7.12 -4.44
CA GLY A 92 4.07 7.45 -3.67
C GLY A 92 4.38 8.17 -2.36
N ILE A 93 3.34 8.72 -1.76
CA ILE A 93 3.37 9.33 -0.42
C ILE A 93 2.68 8.38 0.55
N GLY A 94 3.32 8.08 1.65
CA GLY A 94 2.81 7.15 2.67
C GLY A 94 3.85 6.06 3.02
N GLU A 95 3.47 5.18 3.87
CA GLU A 95 2.16 4.87 4.42
C GLU A 95 1.69 5.96 5.39
N CYS A 96 0.43 6.36 5.30
CA CYS A 96 -0.17 7.37 6.16
C CYS A 96 -1.67 7.07 6.35
N GLY A 97 -2.33 7.73 7.27
CA GLY A 97 -3.76 7.51 7.49
C GLY A 97 -4.13 7.50 8.97
N LEU A 98 -5.06 6.63 9.35
CA LEU A 98 -5.63 6.55 10.69
C LEU A 98 -5.63 5.10 11.22
N ASP A 99 -5.22 4.92 12.48
CA ASP A 99 -5.27 3.65 13.19
C ASP A 99 -5.74 3.88 14.63
N TYR A 100 -6.96 3.46 14.95
CA TYR A 100 -7.59 3.63 16.26
C TYR A 100 -7.69 2.32 17.06
N HIS A 101 -6.92 1.32 16.63
CA HIS A 101 -7.04 -0.03 17.17
C HIS A 101 -6.53 -0.18 18.63
N PHE A 102 -5.50 0.57 19.00
CA PHE A 102 -4.83 0.36 20.28
C PHE A 102 -5.42 1.19 21.45
N GLY A 103 -6.33 2.13 21.18
CA GLY A 103 -7.07 2.90 22.21
C GLY A 103 -6.26 3.95 22.96
N ASN A 104 -5.00 4.20 22.56
CA ASN A 104 -4.10 5.19 23.16
C ASN A 104 -3.55 6.19 22.14
N GLU A 105 -4.21 6.28 20.99
CA GLU A 105 -3.82 7.11 19.87
C GLU A 105 -4.13 8.58 20.14
N ASP A 106 -3.24 9.45 19.71
CA ASP A 106 -3.55 10.87 19.54
C ASP A 106 -4.22 11.05 18.15
N LYS A 107 -5.54 10.89 18.13
CA LYS A 107 -6.36 10.96 16.91
C LYS A 107 -6.15 12.27 16.14
N GLU A 108 -6.07 13.38 16.86
CA GLU A 108 -5.88 14.70 16.23
C GLU A 108 -4.51 14.82 15.56
N LYS A 109 -3.46 14.29 16.17
CA LYS A 109 -2.14 14.23 15.52
C LYS A 109 -2.14 13.33 14.30
N GLN A 110 -2.80 12.17 14.36
CA GLN A 110 -2.94 11.31 13.19
C GLN A 110 -3.65 12.03 12.05
N LYS A 111 -4.76 12.72 12.33
CA LYS A 111 -5.51 13.53 11.34
C LYS A 111 -4.64 14.64 10.74
N LEU A 112 -3.90 15.39 11.56
CA LEU A 112 -3.00 16.45 11.09
C LEU A 112 -1.89 15.90 10.18
N SER A 113 -1.23 14.82 10.60
CA SER A 113 -0.22 14.14 9.80
C SER A 113 -0.79 13.65 8.49
N PHE A 114 -1.96 13.02 8.51
CA PHE A 114 -2.63 12.51 7.33
C PHE A 114 -2.98 13.63 6.33
N ILE A 115 -3.59 14.72 6.80
CA ILE A 115 -3.94 15.88 5.96
C ILE A 115 -2.68 16.51 5.35
N THR A 116 -1.58 16.60 6.11
CA THR A 116 -0.29 17.11 5.59
C THR A 116 0.21 16.23 4.44
N GLN A 117 0.13 14.90 4.59
CA GLN A 117 0.59 13.97 3.56
C GLN A 117 -0.33 13.95 2.33
N ILE A 118 -1.65 14.12 2.50
CA ILE A 118 -2.58 14.35 1.39
C ILE A 118 -2.17 15.58 0.59
N LYS A 119 -1.83 16.68 1.26
CA LYS A 119 -1.37 17.92 0.60
C LYS A 119 -0.12 17.68 -0.22
N VAL A 120 0.90 16.99 0.34
CA VAL A 120 2.11 16.64 -0.42
C VAL A 120 1.78 15.78 -1.63
N ALA A 121 0.95 14.74 -1.46
CA ALA A 121 0.55 13.84 -2.55
C ALA A 121 -0.13 14.60 -3.70
N ARG A 122 -1.02 15.53 -3.37
CA ARG A 122 -1.70 16.41 -4.33
C ARG A 122 -0.71 17.30 -5.09
N ASP A 123 0.15 18.00 -4.38
CA ASP A 123 1.10 18.97 -4.96
C ASP A 123 2.16 18.27 -5.83
N LYS A 124 2.60 17.08 -5.42
CA LYS A 124 3.58 16.25 -6.16
C LYS A 124 2.93 15.36 -7.24
N LYS A 125 1.61 15.28 -7.28
CA LYS A 125 0.85 14.40 -8.19
C LYS A 125 1.24 12.92 -8.04
N LEU A 126 1.65 12.51 -6.84
CA LEU A 126 1.97 11.13 -6.48
C LEU A 126 0.76 10.47 -5.81
N PRO A 127 0.59 9.15 -5.97
CA PRO A 127 -0.46 8.44 -5.25
C PRO A 127 -0.19 8.44 -3.73
N LEU A 128 -1.27 8.53 -2.96
CA LEU A 128 -1.27 8.40 -1.52
C LEU A 128 -1.52 6.93 -1.14
N ILE A 129 -0.72 6.38 -0.24
CA ILE A 129 -0.88 5.01 0.29
C ILE A 129 -1.54 5.12 1.66
N ILE A 130 -2.83 4.74 1.73
CA ILE A 130 -3.70 5.00 2.88
C ILE A 130 -3.86 3.74 3.72
N HIS A 131 -3.47 3.85 4.98
CA HIS A 131 -3.78 2.93 6.06
C HIS A 131 -5.08 3.34 6.76
N SER A 132 -5.99 2.40 6.98
CA SER A 132 -7.19 2.61 7.80
C SER A 132 -7.45 1.40 8.68
N ARG A 133 -7.56 1.63 9.99
CA ARG A 133 -7.91 0.59 10.95
C ARG A 133 -8.76 1.15 12.08
N ASP A 134 -9.98 0.60 12.24
CA ASP A 134 -10.97 1.03 13.24
C ASP A 134 -11.26 2.56 13.20
N ALA A 135 -11.20 3.18 11.98
CA ALA A 135 -11.25 4.62 11.77
C ALA A 135 -12.12 5.04 10.57
N ASP A 136 -13.01 4.19 10.08
CA ASP A 136 -13.71 4.36 8.81
C ASP A 136 -14.48 5.68 8.71
N GLU A 137 -15.17 6.13 9.76
CA GLU A 137 -15.96 7.38 9.75
C GLU A 137 -15.06 8.60 9.53
N ASP A 138 -14.05 8.78 10.40
CA ASP A 138 -13.09 9.89 10.27
C ASP A 138 -12.32 9.83 8.95
N MET A 139 -12.01 8.62 8.46
CA MET A 139 -11.36 8.42 7.17
C MET A 139 -12.22 8.91 6.01
N ILE A 140 -13.49 8.53 5.97
CA ILE A 140 -14.44 8.97 4.94
C ILE A 140 -14.55 10.49 4.93
N ASP A 141 -14.77 11.09 6.11
CA ASP A 141 -14.94 12.54 6.24
C ASP A 141 -13.70 13.29 5.73
N ILE A 142 -12.50 12.91 6.15
CA ILE A 142 -11.26 13.55 5.72
C ILE A 142 -11.05 13.39 4.21
N LEU A 143 -11.25 12.19 3.66
CA LEU A 143 -11.06 11.94 2.24
C LEU A 143 -12.00 12.80 1.37
N GLN A 144 -13.28 12.88 1.74
CA GLN A 144 -14.26 13.70 1.03
C GLN A 144 -13.94 15.20 1.12
N ASP A 145 -13.58 15.67 2.31
CA ASP A 145 -13.26 17.08 2.52
C ASP A 145 -11.96 17.50 1.83
N GLU A 146 -10.93 16.69 1.89
CA GLU A 146 -9.67 16.97 1.20
C GLU A 146 -9.81 16.86 -0.32
N TYR A 147 -10.65 15.95 -0.82
CA TYR A 147 -10.89 15.82 -2.26
C TYR A 147 -11.61 17.03 -2.85
N LYS A 148 -12.54 17.68 -2.10
CA LYS A 148 -13.18 18.94 -2.47
C LYS A 148 -12.18 20.09 -2.63
N LYS A 149 -11.07 20.08 -1.87
CA LYS A 149 -10.00 21.10 -1.94
C LYS A 149 -9.09 20.90 -3.16
N GLY A 150 -9.12 19.72 -3.78
CA GLY A 150 -8.40 19.35 -4.99
C GLY A 150 -8.21 17.85 -5.09
N ALA A 151 -8.51 17.31 -6.26
CA ALA A 151 -8.39 15.87 -6.51
C ALA A 151 -6.95 15.35 -6.34
N PHE A 152 -6.83 14.14 -5.84
CA PHE A 152 -5.57 13.40 -5.71
C PHE A 152 -5.79 11.91 -5.99
N LYS A 153 -4.70 11.20 -6.32
CA LYS A 153 -4.73 9.73 -6.52
C LYS A 153 -4.47 9.05 -5.19
N ALA A 154 -5.15 7.93 -4.90
CA ALA A 154 -4.89 7.18 -3.67
C ALA A 154 -5.15 5.68 -3.82
N ILE A 155 -4.62 4.93 -2.86
CA ILE A 155 -4.78 3.50 -2.69
C ILE A 155 -5.20 3.28 -1.23
N LEU A 156 -6.36 2.65 -1.03
CA LEU A 156 -6.71 2.04 0.26
C LEU A 156 -5.95 0.73 0.34
N HIS A 157 -4.78 0.76 1.00
CA HIS A 157 -3.90 -0.40 1.07
C HIS A 157 -4.37 -1.40 2.12
N CYS A 158 -3.95 -2.65 2.00
CA CYS A 158 -4.25 -3.76 2.92
C CYS A 158 -5.71 -3.75 3.39
N PHE A 159 -6.63 -3.57 2.43
CA PHE A 159 -8.02 -3.25 2.73
C PHE A 159 -8.66 -4.29 3.66
N SER A 160 -9.04 -3.83 4.84
CA SER A 160 -9.66 -4.64 5.90
C SER A 160 -10.84 -3.94 6.59
N SER A 161 -11.30 -2.84 6.02
CA SER A 161 -12.36 -1.95 6.51
C SER A 161 -13.76 -2.32 5.99
N GLY A 162 -14.74 -1.48 6.32
CA GLY A 162 -16.14 -1.65 5.92
C GLY A 162 -16.44 -1.32 4.46
N LYS A 163 -17.62 -1.73 4.02
CA LYS A 163 -18.10 -1.49 2.65
C LYS A 163 -18.23 0.00 2.32
N ASP A 164 -18.62 0.83 3.29
CA ASP A 164 -18.84 2.26 3.08
C ASP A 164 -17.54 2.98 2.74
N LEU A 165 -16.43 2.65 3.41
CA LEU A 165 -15.12 3.19 3.05
C LEU A 165 -14.66 2.70 1.67
N ALA A 166 -14.92 1.43 1.32
CA ALA A 166 -14.61 0.93 -0.02
C ALA A 166 -15.36 1.70 -1.11
N LEU A 167 -16.66 1.91 -0.95
CA LEU A 167 -17.50 2.65 -1.90
C LEU A 167 -17.07 4.12 -1.98
N CYS A 168 -16.83 4.78 -0.85
CA CYS A 168 -16.31 6.15 -0.83
C CYS A 168 -15.00 6.26 -1.61
N GLY A 169 -14.05 5.37 -1.39
CA GLY A 169 -12.77 5.36 -2.13
C GLY A 169 -12.97 5.16 -3.63
N LEU A 170 -13.85 4.25 -4.04
CA LEU A 170 -14.17 4.01 -5.45
C LEU A 170 -14.86 5.22 -6.12
N ASP A 171 -15.76 5.90 -5.43
CA ASP A 171 -16.45 7.11 -5.92
C ASP A 171 -15.45 8.26 -6.12
N LEU A 172 -14.41 8.35 -5.29
CA LEU A 172 -13.29 9.28 -5.44
C LEU A 172 -12.28 8.84 -6.52
N GLY A 173 -12.48 7.66 -7.13
CA GLY A 173 -11.59 7.12 -8.17
C GLY A 173 -10.33 6.43 -7.63
N PHE A 174 -10.28 6.11 -6.33
CA PHE A 174 -9.15 5.43 -5.70
C PHE A 174 -9.05 3.96 -6.07
N TYR A 175 -7.91 3.37 -5.79
CA TYR A 175 -7.67 1.93 -5.91
C TYR A 175 -7.84 1.26 -4.55
N ILE A 176 -8.23 -0.01 -4.58
CA ILE A 176 -8.29 -0.85 -3.38
C ILE A 176 -7.28 -1.98 -3.55
N SER A 177 -6.35 -2.11 -2.62
CA SER A 177 -5.33 -3.15 -2.62
C SER A 177 -5.62 -4.22 -1.57
N PHE A 178 -5.48 -5.48 -1.97
CA PHE A 178 -5.75 -6.62 -1.12
C PHE A 178 -4.45 -7.37 -0.80
N SER A 179 -4.24 -7.62 0.49
CA SER A 179 -3.14 -8.43 1.02
C SER A 179 -3.56 -9.87 1.29
N GLY A 180 -2.67 -10.64 1.87
CA GLY A 180 -2.94 -12.03 2.25
C GLY A 180 -4.17 -12.26 3.13
N ILE A 181 -4.68 -11.22 3.82
CA ILE A 181 -5.91 -11.28 4.64
C ILE A 181 -7.10 -11.82 3.83
N VAL A 182 -7.23 -11.43 2.56
CA VAL A 182 -8.36 -11.84 1.72
C VAL A 182 -8.47 -13.36 1.59
N THR A 183 -7.35 -14.09 1.77
CA THR A 183 -7.31 -15.56 1.70
C THR A 183 -7.79 -16.25 3.00
N PHE A 184 -8.02 -15.49 4.08
CA PHE A 184 -8.38 -16.06 5.38
C PHE A 184 -9.86 -16.46 5.40
N LYS A 185 -10.15 -17.63 5.99
CA LYS A 185 -11.54 -18.16 6.09
C LYS A 185 -12.49 -17.20 6.82
N SER A 186 -11.99 -16.41 7.75
CA SER A 186 -12.76 -15.42 8.53
C SER A 186 -13.01 -14.10 7.78
N ALA A 187 -12.31 -13.83 6.68
CA ALA A 187 -12.34 -12.54 5.98
C ALA A 187 -13.51 -12.43 4.96
N LYS A 188 -14.71 -12.89 5.33
CA LYS A 188 -15.87 -12.96 4.42
C LYS A 188 -16.25 -11.60 3.84
N LEU A 189 -16.33 -10.57 4.68
CA LEU A 189 -16.65 -9.21 4.24
C LEU A 189 -15.62 -8.70 3.21
N ILE A 190 -14.32 -8.94 3.47
CA ILE A 190 -13.25 -8.51 2.57
C ILE A 190 -13.33 -9.25 1.22
N GLN A 191 -13.69 -10.54 1.23
CA GLN A 191 -13.92 -11.33 0.02
C GLN A 191 -15.11 -10.80 -0.79
N GLU A 192 -16.21 -10.46 -0.13
CA GLU A 192 -17.38 -9.84 -0.76
C GLU A 192 -17.02 -8.48 -1.39
N ILE A 193 -16.29 -7.64 -0.68
CA ILE A 193 -15.80 -6.35 -1.19
C ILE A 193 -14.87 -6.58 -2.37
N ALA A 194 -13.93 -7.52 -2.28
CA ALA A 194 -13.03 -7.85 -3.38
C ALA A 194 -13.78 -8.30 -4.65
N CYS A 195 -14.96 -8.90 -4.53
CA CYS A 195 -15.78 -9.28 -5.69
C CYS A 195 -16.46 -8.09 -6.39
N ILE A 196 -16.78 -7.02 -5.65
CA ILE A 196 -17.49 -5.84 -6.21
C ILE A 196 -16.55 -4.75 -6.71
N VAL A 197 -15.27 -4.71 -6.27
CA VAL A 197 -14.31 -3.72 -6.74
C VAL A 197 -14.14 -3.84 -8.27
N PRO A 198 -14.26 -2.74 -9.04
CA PRO A 198 -14.04 -2.76 -10.48
C PRO A 198 -12.66 -3.31 -10.85
N LYS A 199 -12.59 -4.06 -11.96
CA LYS A 199 -11.34 -4.70 -12.42
C LYS A 199 -10.21 -3.71 -12.69
N ASP A 200 -10.52 -2.45 -12.95
CA ASP A 200 -9.57 -1.37 -13.22
C ASP A 200 -9.25 -0.53 -11.97
N ARG A 201 -9.72 -0.96 -10.79
CA ARG A 201 -9.48 -0.31 -9.49
C ARG A 201 -8.92 -1.25 -8.43
N ILE A 202 -8.61 -2.49 -8.78
CA ILE A 202 -8.07 -3.49 -7.87
C ILE A 202 -6.56 -3.60 -7.98
N LEU A 203 -5.88 -3.73 -6.82
CA LEU A 203 -4.46 -4.00 -6.69
C LEU A 203 -4.22 -5.20 -5.78
N VAL A 204 -2.99 -5.68 -5.75
CA VAL A 204 -2.54 -6.77 -4.89
C VAL A 204 -1.20 -6.42 -4.25
N GLU A 205 -1.02 -6.88 -3.02
CA GLU A 205 0.18 -6.66 -2.24
C GLU A 205 0.43 -7.81 -1.27
N THR A 206 1.56 -7.77 -0.57
CA THR A 206 1.83 -8.74 0.52
C THR A 206 1.64 -8.15 1.90
N ASP A 207 1.98 -6.90 2.12
CA ASP A 207 2.20 -6.29 3.42
C ASP A 207 3.27 -7.04 4.23
N ALA A 208 4.25 -7.62 3.52
CA ALA A 208 5.33 -8.40 4.13
C ALA A 208 6.19 -7.53 5.07
N PRO A 209 6.58 -8.07 6.24
CA PRO A 209 6.64 -9.48 6.66
C PRO A 209 5.35 -10.04 7.26
N TYR A 210 4.27 -9.28 7.28
CA TYR A 210 3.00 -9.64 7.90
C TYR A 210 2.06 -10.38 6.93
N LEU A 211 0.95 -10.90 7.45
CA LEU A 211 -0.24 -11.30 6.71
C LEU A 211 -0.01 -12.33 5.60
N ALA A 212 0.91 -13.30 5.84
CA ALA A 212 1.15 -14.37 4.87
C ALA A 212 -0.17 -15.05 4.44
N PRO A 213 -0.42 -15.14 3.11
CA PRO A 213 -1.64 -15.75 2.59
C PRO A 213 -1.69 -17.25 2.87
N SER A 214 -2.88 -17.86 2.77
CA SER A 214 -3.00 -19.32 2.72
C SER A 214 -2.27 -19.85 1.48
N PRO A 215 -1.47 -20.94 1.56
CA PRO A 215 -1.28 -21.85 2.69
C PRO A 215 -0.16 -21.46 3.68
N TYR A 216 0.48 -20.32 3.52
CA TYR A 216 1.65 -19.88 4.31
C TYR A 216 1.28 -19.13 5.60
N ARG A 217 0.01 -19.12 5.98
CA ARG A 217 -0.45 -18.42 7.19
C ARG A 217 0.36 -18.83 8.43
N GLY A 218 0.83 -17.82 9.20
CA GLY A 218 1.64 -18.03 10.40
C GLY A 218 3.16 -18.04 10.16
N SER A 219 3.61 -17.99 8.90
CA SER A 219 5.01 -17.78 8.57
C SER A 219 5.33 -16.30 8.31
N VAL A 220 6.61 -15.95 8.29
CA VAL A 220 7.06 -14.65 7.78
C VAL A 220 6.67 -14.54 6.31
N ASN A 221 5.94 -13.47 5.98
CA ASN A 221 5.53 -13.20 4.61
C ASN A 221 6.70 -12.63 3.80
N GLU A 222 6.67 -12.80 2.48
CA GLU A 222 7.63 -12.22 1.55
C GLU A 222 6.98 -11.88 0.20
N PRO A 223 7.53 -10.94 -0.60
CA PRO A 223 6.92 -10.45 -1.84
C PRO A 223 6.50 -11.53 -2.83
N LYS A 224 7.17 -12.69 -2.90
CA LYS A 224 6.74 -13.81 -3.75
C LYS A 224 5.32 -14.27 -3.47
N ASN A 225 4.82 -14.09 -2.24
CA ASN A 225 3.50 -14.54 -1.83
C ASN A 225 2.36 -13.66 -2.39
N CYS A 226 2.66 -12.53 -3.01
CA CYS A 226 1.73 -11.74 -3.80
C CYS A 226 1.01 -12.61 -4.86
N PHE A 227 1.70 -13.61 -5.40
CA PHE A 227 1.13 -14.61 -6.31
C PHE A 227 -0.08 -15.34 -5.72
N TYR A 228 -0.01 -15.78 -4.47
CA TYR A 228 -1.11 -16.55 -3.84
C TYR A 228 -2.32 -15.66 -3.55
N THR A 229 -2.09 -14.41 -3.17
CA THR A 229 -3.16 -13.41 -3.02
C THR A 229 -3.84 -13.15 -4.37
N ALA A 230 -3.07 -12.91 -5.43
CA ALA A 230 -3.59 -12.70 -6.79
C ALA A 230 -4.37 -13.92 -7.30
N LYS A 231 -3.84 -15.13 -7.07
CA LYS A 231 -4.50 -16.38 -7.46
C LYS A 231 -5.84 -16.53 -6.76
N PHE A 232 -5.89 -16.35 -5.46
CA PHE A 232 -7.12 -16.43 -4.68
C PHE A 232 -8.16 -15.39 -5.16
N LEU A 233 -7.73 -14.15 -5.39
CA LEU A 233 -8.61 -13.10 -5.92
C LEU A 233 -9.19 -13.47 -7.28
N SER A 234 -8.40 -14.04 -8.20
CA SER A 234 -8.90 -14.48 -9.50
C SER A 234 -9.95 -15.58 -9.36
N GLU A 235 -9.75 -16.53 -8.44
CA GLU A 235 -10.68 -17.63 -8.18
C GLU A 235 -12.03 -17.14 -7.64
N ILE A 236 -12.04 -16.27 -6.59
CA ILE A 236 -13.32 -15.78 -6.02
C ILE A 236 -14.06 -14.82 -6.97
N ARG A 237 -13.35 -14.21 -7.92
CA ARG A 237 -13.91 -13.31 -8.94
C ARG A 237 -14.30 -14.06 -10.24
N ASN A 238 -14.12 -15.38 -10.29
CA ASN A 238 -14.36 -16.21 -11.49
C ASN A 238 -13.66 -15.64 -12.74
N SER A 239 -12.43 -15.18 -12.59
CA SER A 239 -11.63 -14.58 -13.67
C SER A 239 -10.51 -15.53 -14.11
N ASP A 240 -10.16 -15.54 -15.40
CA ASP A 240 -8.92 -16.18 -15.84
C ASP A 240 -7.72 -15.55 -15.14
N PHE A 241 -6.80 -16.37 -14.65
CA PHE A 241 -5.67 -15.88 -13.85
C PHE A 241 -4.72 -14.99 -14.66
N ASN A 242 -4.46 -15.32 -15.92
CA ASN A 242 -3.56 -14.51 -16.75
C ASN A 242 -4.19 -13.15 -17.08
N ASP A 243 -5.47 -13.13 -17.43
CA ASP A 243 -6.20 -11.88 -17.68
C ASP A 243 -6.26 -11.02 -16.41
N PHE A 244 -6.52 -11.64 -15.26
CA PHE A 244 -6.54 -10.94 -13.98
C PHE A 244 -5.18 -10.35 -13.63
N THR A 245 -4.10 -11.12 -13.79
CA THR A 245 -2.72 -10.67 -13.56
C THR A 245 -2.36 -9.50 -14.50
N ASN A 246 -2.80 -9.55 -15.76
CA ASN A 246 -2.63 -8.43 -16.69
C ASN A 246 -3.30 -7.15 -16.16
N HIS A 247 -4.53 -7.24 -15.68
CA HIS A 247 -5.23 -6.08 -15.10
C HIS A 247 -4.51 -5.54 -13.85
N LEU A 248 -4.07 -6.42 -12.94
CA LEU A 248 -3.30 -6.01 -11.76
C LEU A 248 -2.01 -5.27 -12.15
N CYS A 249 -1.26 -5.80 -13.11
CA CYS A 249 -0.05 -5.16 -13.63
C CYS A 249 -0.34 -3.78 -14.22
N MET A 250 -1.33 -3.69 -15.11
CA MET A 250 -1.71 -2.42 -15.74
C MET A 250 -2.20 -1.39 -14.73
N ASN A 251 -3.00 -1.80 -13.74
CA ASN A 251 -3.48 -0.93 -12.67
C ASN A 251 -2.32 -0.38 -11.85
N SER A 252 -1.38 -1.25 -11.45
CA SER A 252 -0.19 -0.86 -10.69
C SER A 252 0.67 0.14 -11.47
N LEU A 253 0.92 -0.10 -12.76
CA LEU A 253 1.70 0.83 -13.61
C LEU A 253 0.95 2.15 -13.87
N ARG A 254 -0.38 2.14 -13.89
CA ARG A 254 -1.20 3.34 -14.07
C ARG A 254 -1.21 4.24 -12.84
N ILE A 255 -1.31 3.66 -11.65
CA ILE A 255 -1.32 4.44 -10.40
C ILE A 255 0.09 4.91 -10.04
N PHE A 256 1.10 4.05 -10.19
CA PHE A 256 2.51 4.34 -9.95
C PHE A 256 3.23 4.68 -11.27
N ASP A 257 2.82 5.76 -11.93
CA ASP A 257 3.24 6.12 -13.28
C ASP A 257 4.76 6.36 -13.45
N LYS A 258 5.48 6.69 -12.36
CA LYS A 258 6.95 6.76 -12.37
C LYS A 258 7.63 5.40 -12.64
N MET A 259 6.96 4.27 -12.37
CA MET A 259 7.53 2.94 -12.64
C MET A 259 7.49 2.56 -14.13
N SER A 260 6.77 3.30 -14.95
CA SER A 260 6.59 3.05 -16.38
C SER A 260 7.61 3.80 -17.25
N LYS A 261 8.40 4.65 -16.63
CA LYS A 261 9.46 5.44 -17.26
C LYS A 261 10.81 4.79 -17.06
#